data_a8a3e3454ed04a60dc846279f0237f1d
#
_entry.id   a8a3e3454ed04a60dc846279f0237f1d
#
_cell.length_a   1.000
_cell.length_b   1.000
_cell.length_c   1.000
_cell.angle_alpha   90.00
_cell.angle_beta   90.00
_cell.angle_gamma   90.00
#
_symmetry.space_group_name_H-M   'P 1'
#
loop_
_entity.id
_entity.type
_entity.pdbx_description
1 polymer ?
#
loop_
_entity_poly.entity_id
_entity_poly.type
_entity_poly.pdbx_seq_one_letter_code
_entity_poly.pdbx_strand_id
1 'polypeptide(L)'
;MREPTHEALPLSQSLQFQHRHKTFELKLTDDGAIELYLDNCLRKRRDASEREPQYVWTNVELEWEEHHYIEARYWASTGQLTVTVNGDPLVDTEMRLAG
;
A
#
# COMPACT_ATOMS: atom_id res chain seq x y z
N MET A 1 24.50 19.48 1.73
CA MET A 1 23.90 18.81 1.92
C MET A 1 23.17 18.58 1.88
N ARG A 2 23.05 18.30 1.91
CA ARG A 2 22.25 17.46 2.14
C ARG A 2 21.55 17.28 2.38
N GLU A 3 21.33 17.05 2.25
CA GLU A 3 20.48 16.50 2.72
C GLU A 3 19.86 16.30 3.02
N PRO A 4 19.92 16.39 2.90
CA PRO A 4 19.14 15.77 3.44
C PRO A 4 18.69 15.60 3.74
N THR A 5 18.63 15.55 3.85
CA THR A 5 17.97 14.91 4.23
C THR A 5 17.68 14.52 4.49
N HIS A 6 17.93 14.33 5.00
CA HIS A 6 17.65 13.36 5.26
C HIS A 6 17.29 13.34 6.11
N GLU A 7 17.24 14.04 6.49
CA GLU A 7 16.53 13.76 7.27
C GLU A 7 16.30 12.84 7.90
N ALA A 8 16.19 13.37 9.02
CA ALA A 8 15.86 12.07 9.41
C ALA A 8 14.77 11.55 8.54
N LEU A 9 15.05 10.51 7.87
CA LEU A 9 14.05 9.91 7.02
C LEU A 9 13.08 9.14 7.89
N PRO A 10 11.80 9.18 7.56
CA PRO A 10 10.87 8.29 8.22
C PRO A 10 11.26 6.84 7.95
N LEU A 11 10.97 5.96 8.89
CA LEU A 11 11.24 4.54 8.75
C LEU A 11 10.14 3.83 7.98
N SER A 12 9.17 4.56 7.48
CA SER A 12 8.07 3.98 6.71
C SER A 12 7.96 4.71 5.38
N GLN A 13 7.33 4.05 4.44
CA GLN A 13 7.06 4.62 3.13
C GLN A 13 5.58 4.52 2.85
N SER A 14 5.10 5.41 2.00
CA SER A 14 3.71 5.38 1.59
C SER A 14 3.61 5.62 0.10
N LEU A 15 2.55 5.09 -0.48
CA LEU A 15 2.22 5.25 -1.89
C LEU A 15 0.75 5.60 -1.99
N GLN A 16 0.47 6.73 -2.63
CA GLN A 16 -0.91 7.12 -2.90
C GLN A 16 -1.27 6.79 -4.32
N PHE A 17 -2.48 6.34 -4.53
CA PHE A 17 -3.02 6.13 -5.87
C PHE A 17 -4.50 6.44 -5.85
N GLN A 18 -5.03 6.73 -7.01
CA GLN A 18 -6.44 7.06 -7.15
C GLN A 18 -7.12 6.04 -8.04
N HIS A 19 -8.33 5.71 -7.68
CA HIS A 19 -9.20 4.89 -8.49
C HIS A 19 -10.58 5.51 -8.45
N ARG A 20 -11.05 5.93 -9.62
CA ARG A 20 -12.29 6.70 -9.72
C ARG A 20 -12.11 8.00 -8.93
N HIS A 21 -13.02 8.32 -8.04
CA HIS A 21 -12.95 9.55 -7.25
C HIS A 21 -12.43 9.31 -5.83
N LYS A 22 -11.85 8.13 -5.59
CA LYS A 22 -11.35 7.77 -4.26
C LYS A 22 -9.84 7.78 -4.24
N THR A 23 -9.29 8.20 -3.12
CA THR A 23 -7.85 8.21 -2.89
C THR A 23 -7.50 7.08 -1.95
N PHE A 24 -6.56 6.25 -2.38
CA PHE A 24 -6.06 5.13 -1.59
C PHE A 24 -4.62 5.41 -1.22
N GLU A 25 -4.21 4.85 -0.10
CA GLU A 25 -2.81 4.94 0.32
C GLU A 25 -2.38 3.62 0.92
N LEU A 26 -1.21 3.16 0.49
CA LEU A 26 -0.55 2.01 1.10
C LEU A 26 0.64 2.52 1.89
N LYS A 27 0.74 2.11 3.14
CA LYS A 27 1.85 2.48 3.99
C LYS A 27 2.61 1.23 4.40
N LEU A 28 3.93 1.31 4.28
CA LEU A 28 4.82 0.29 4.81
C LEU A 28 5.39 0.85 6.10
N THR A 29 5.00 0.26 7.22
CA THR A 29 5.40 0.77 8.51
C THR A 29 6.80 0.33 8.86
N ASP A 30 7.39 0.96 9.88
CA ASP A 30 8.77 0.67 10.26
C ASP A 30 8.94 -0.73 10.85
N ASP A 31 7.86 -1.36 11.29
CA ASP A 31 7.90 -2.75 11.75
C ASP A 31 7.53 -3.74 10.65
N GLY A 32 7.43 -3.27 9.41
CA GLY A 32 7.22 -4.16 8.26
C GLY A 32 5.77 -4.48 7.95
N ALA A 33 4.83 -3.89 8.66
CA ALA A 33 3.42 -4.08 8.34
C ALA A 33 3.03 -3.28 7.11
N ILE A 34 1.99 -3.73 6.41
CA ILE A 34 1.42 -2.97 5.31
C ILE A 34 -0.01 -2.59 5.66
N GLU A 35 -0.33 -1.32 5.42
CA GLU A 35 -1.62 -0.77 5.78
C GLU A 35 -2.26 -0.16 4.55
N LEU A 36 -3.55 -0.41 4.38
CA LEU A 36 -4.33 0.11 3.26
C LEU A 36 -5.35 1.11 3.80
N TYR A 37 -5.26 2.33 3.30
CA TYR A 37 -6.13 3.43 3.67
C TYR A 37 -7.02 3.83 2.51
N LEU A 38 -8.23 4.24 2.81
CA LEU A 38 -9.15 4.84 1.85
C LEU A 38 -9.59 6.18 2.39
N ASP A 39 -9.31 7.26 1.65
CA ASP A 39 -9.66 8.62 2.04
C ASP A 39 -9.21 8.91 3.47
N ASN A 40 -7.95 8.53 3.78
CA ASN A 40 -7.31 8.72 5.08
C ASN A 40 -7.86 7.86 6.22
N CYS A 41 -8.71 6.89 5.91
CA CYS A 41 -9.23 5.98 6.92
C CYS A 41 -8.62 4.60 6.73
N LEU A 42 -8.06 4.05 7.80
CA LEU A 42 -7.47 2.71 7.73
C LEU A 42 -8.54 1.68 7.45
N ARG A 43 -8.32 0.89 6.40
CA ARG A 43 -9.25 -0.17 6.01
C ARG A 43 -8.73 -1.54 6.43
N LYS A 44 -7.47 -1.82 6.19
CA LYS A 44 -6.88 -3.13 6.47
C LYS A 44 -5.43 -2.96 6.84
N ARG A 45 -4.95 -3.87 7.68
CA ARG A 45 -3.55 -3.95 8.06
C ARG A 45 -3.12 -5.40 8.05
N ARG A 46 -1.93 -5.66 7.51
CA ARG A 46 -1.31 -6.98 7.55
C ARG A 46 0.06 -6.83 8.18
N ASP A 47 0.27 -7.53 9.30
CA ASP A 47 1.54 -7.48 10.01
C ASP A 47 2.63 -8.15 9.19
N ALA A 48 3.88 -7.82 9.52
CA ALA A 48 5.03 -8.44 8.88
C ALA A 48 4.96 -9.96 9.04
N SER A 49 5.40 -10.65 7.99
CA SER A 49 5.33 -12.09 7.97
C SER A 49 6.50 -12.61 7.14
N GLU A 50 6.97 -13.83 7.46
CA GLU A 50 7.96 -14.49 6.64
C GLU A 50 7.37 -15.00 5.33
N ARG A 51 6.05 -15.08 5.27
CA ARG A 51 5.38 -15.50 4.05
C ARG A 51 5.22 -14.34 3.09
N GLU A 52 5.41 -14.61 1.83
CA GLU A 52 5.24 -13.60 0.78
C GLU A 52 4.29 -14.12 -0.29
N PRO A 53 3.53 -13.22 -0.86
CA PRO A 53 3.47 -11.80 -0.54
C PRO A 53 2.65 -11.52 0.72
N GLN A 54 2.91 -10.38 1.35
CA GLN A 54 1.98 -9.86 2.33
C GLN A 54 0.78 -9.32 1.55
N TYR A 55 -0.41 -9.76 1.94
CA TYR A 55 -1.60 -9.52 1.15
C TYR A 55 -2.62 -8.76 1.97
N VAL A 56 -3.08 -7.65 1.44
CA VAL A 56 -4.13 -6.86 2.07
C VAL A 56 -5.15 -6.48 0.99
N TRP A 57 -6.42 -6.53 1.35
CA TRP A 57 -7.47 -6.23 0.39
C TRP A 57 -8.65 -5.58 1.07
N THR A 58 -9.44 -4.86 0.29
CA THR A 58 -10.69 -4.31 0.77
C THR A 58 -11.70 -4.28 -0.39
N ASN A 59 -12.97 -4.31 -0.02
CA ASN A 59 -14.07 -4.17 -0.95
C ASN A 59 -14.62 -2.75 -0.77
N VAL A 60 -14.73 -2.01 -1.86
CA VAL A 60 -15.17 -0.62 -1.83
C VAL A 60 -16.38 -0.47 -2.74
N GLU A 61 -17.43 0.11 -2.21
CA GLU A 61 -18.59 0.49 -3.02
C GLU A 61 -18.36 1.90 -3.52
N LEU A 62 -18.05 2.04 -4.80
CA LEU A 62 -17.70 3.33 -5.40
C LEU A 62 -18.90 4.09 -5.90
N GLU A 63 -19.88 3.36 -6.38
CA GLU A 63 -21.17 3.90 -6.79
C GLU A 63 -22.23 2.94 -6.29
N TRP A 64 -23.47 3.35 -6.37
CA TRP A 64 -24.54 2.51 -5.84
C TRP A 64 -24.46 1.10 -6.44
N GLU A 65 -24.32 0.11 -5.57
CA GLU A 65 -24.22 -1.30 -5.91
C GLU A 65 -23.04 -1.67 -6.80
N GLU A 66 -22.07 -0.78 -6.98
CA GLU A 66 -20.87 -1.11 -7.73
C GLU A 66 -19.72 -1.33 -6.75
N HIS A 67 -19.28 -2.57 -6.65
CA HIS A 67 -18.20 -2.95 -5.72
C HIS A 67 -16.91 -3.22 -6.47
N HIS A 68 -15.81 -2.73 -5.91
CA HIS A 68 -14.50 -2.97 -6.48
C HIS A 68 -13.62 -3.58 -5.41
N TYR A 69 -12.88 -4.61 -5.77
CA TYR A 69 -11.95 -5.29 -4.88
C TYR A 69 -10.56 -4.73 -5.13
N ILE A 70 -10.03 -4.05 -4.13
CA ILE A 70 -8.70 -3.47 -4.17
C ILE A 70 -7.80 -4.45 -3.45
N GLU A 71 -6.78 -4.97 -4.15
CA GLU A 71 -5.90 -6.00 -3.60
C GLU A 71 -4.46 -5.53 -3.75
N ALA A 72 -3.70 -5.58 -2.66
CA ALA A 72 -2.30 -5.20 -2.67
C ALA A 72 -1.47 -6.41 -2.23
N ARG A 73 -0.38 -6.66 -2.94
CA ARG A 73 0.56 -7.72 -2.63
C ARG A 73 1.95 -7.11 -2.54
N TYR A 74 2.61 -7.38 -1.44
CA TYR A 74 3.91 -6.80 -1.16
C TYR A 74 4.91 -7.91 -0.86
N TRP A 75 6.04 -7.88 -1.58
CA TRP A 75 7.14 -8.84 -1.40
C TRP A 75 8.28 -8.13 -0.69
N ALA A 76 8.41 -8.36 0.62
CA ALA A 76 9.41 -7.66 1.42
C ALA A 76 10.84 -7.98 0.95
N SER A 77 11.06 -9.18 0.44
CA SER A 77 12.41 -9.58 0.01
C SER A 77 12.92 -8.78 -1.17
N THR A 78 12.02 -8.31 -2.04
CA THR A 78 12.40 -7.55 -3.23
C THR A 78 11.94 -6.12 -3.19
N GLY A 79 10.99 -5.80 -2.31
CA GLY A 79 10.36 -4.49 -2.28
C GLY A 79 9.24 -4.32 -3.28
N GLN A 80 8.92 -5.36 -4.05
CA GLN A 80 7.89 -5.24 -5.07
C GLN A 80 6.51 -5.08 -4.44
N LEU A 81 5.74 -4.17 -5.02
CA LEU A 81 4.37 -3.91 -4.61
C LEU A 81 3.48 -3.88 -5.84
N THR A 82 2.42 -4.68 -5.82
CA THR A 82 1.43 -4.64 -6.89
C THR A 82 0.06 -4.38 -6.29
N VAL A 83 -0.74 -3.61 -7.00
CA VAL A 83 -2.13 -3.33 -6.63
C VAL A 83 -3.01 -3.66 -7.82
N THR A 84 -4.05 -4.42 -7.57
CA THR A 84 -5.03 -4.74 -8.60
C THR A 84 -6.41 -4.28 -8.17
N VAL A 85 -7.23 -3.95 -9.15
CA VAL A 85 -8.64 -3.60 -8.94
C VAL A 85 -9.46 -4.60 -9.75
N ASN A 86 -10.25 -5.40 -9.05
CA ASN A 86 -11.03 -6.48 -9.68
C ASN A 86 -10.15 -7.36 -10.56
N GLY A 87 -8.90 -7.59 -10.11
CA GLY A 87 -7.95 -8.40 -10.84
C GLY A 87 -7.13 -7.68 -11.89
N ASP A 88 -7.48 -6.46 -12.24
CA ASP A 88 -6.74 -5.70 -13.26
C ASP A 88 -5.60 -4.92 -12.61
N PRO A 89 -4.39 -4.95 -13.19
CA PRO A 89 -3.27 -4.22 -12.60
C PRO A 89 -3.51 -2.71 -12.59
N LEU A 90 -3.24 -2.09 -11.46
CA LEU A 90 -3.31 -0.64 -11.33
C LEU A 90 -1.96 -0.04 -10.99
N VAL A 91 -1.21 -0.68 -10.11
CA VAL A 91 0.12 -0.21 -9.67
C VAL A 91 1.07 -1.40 -9.66
N ASP A 92 2.29 -1.16 -10.13
CA ASP A 92 3.37 -2.14 -10.08
C ASP A 92 4.64 -1.34 -9.83
N THR A 93 5.15 -1.38 -8.61
CA THR A 93 6.27 -0.52 -8.23
C THR A 93 7.07 -1.20 -7.12
N GLU A 94 8.02 -0.45 -6.56
CA GLU A 94 8.80 -0.90 -5.42
C GLU A 94 8.59 0.05 -4.26
N MET A 95 8.60 -0.53 -3.05
CA MET A 95 8.47 0.22 -1.83
C MET A 95 9.28 -0.47 -0.76
N ARG A 96 10.19 0.27 -0.11
CA ARG A 96 11.09 -0.32 0.88
C ARG A 96 11.16 0.57 2.10
N LEU A 97 11.46 -0.08 3.23
CA LEU A 97 11.75 0.67 4.43
C LEU A 97 13.03 1.47 4.24
N ALA A 98 13.03 2.68 4.80
CA ALA A 98 14.23 3.51 4.82
C ALA A 98 15.24 2.91 5.80
N GLY A 99 16.49 2.99 5.46
CA GLY A 99 17.49 2.52 6.43
C GLY A 99 18.51 1.65 5.92
#